data_1cd00a0a4c2f53dfdc91e537f2047af3
#
_entry.id   1cd00a0a4c2f53dfdc91e537f2047af3
#
_cell.length_a   1.000
_cell.length_b   1.000
_cell.length_c   1.000
_cell.angle_alpha   90.00
_cell.angle_beta   90.00
_cell.angle_gamma   90.00
#
_symmetry.space_group_name_H-M   'P 1'
#
loop_
_entity.id
_entity.type
_entity.pdbx_description
1 polymer ?
#
loop_
_entity_poly.entity_id
_entity_poly.type
_entity_poly.pdbx_seq_one_letter_code
_entity_poly.pdbx_strand_id
1 'polypeptide(L)'
;MKVNEESVAEFVKNLQMTQQKVETQLGKALAKSCATIQREIQESMRDTEIDISKSYYKHNKNIPHHPSMPYNPPAVDTGTLRRSITYTVDEKELVGYVGSVINDPPYGLYLEKAEYGSSRMKPRPWLKPATEKSLETIKELLKGAVKAGIK
;
A
#
# COMPACT_ATOMS: atom_id res chain seq x y z
N MET A 1 -49.41 3.09 -20.51
CA MET A 1 -48.76 2.09 -19.65
C MET A 1 -48.78 2.68 -18.23
N LYS A 2 -49.60 2.15 -17.30
CA LYS A 2 -49.62 2.64 -15.91
C LYS A 2 -48.46 1.94 -15.18
N VAL A 3 -47.49 2.69 -14.74
CA VAL A 3 -46.40 2.17 -13.86
C VAL A 3 -47.06 1.92 -12.51
N ASN A 4 -47.03 0.69 -12.02
CA ASN A 4 -47.56 0.33 -10.72
C ASN A 4 -46.58 0.79 -9.63
N GLU A 5 -47.04 1.54 -8.62
CA GLU A 5 -46.23 2.07 -7.52
C GLU A 5 -45.47 0.95 -6.76
N GLU A 6 -46.10 -0.22 -6.59
CA GLU A 6 -45.45 -1.39 -5.97
C GLU A 6 -44.24 -1.88 -6.76
N SER A 7 -44.31 -1.90 -8.09
CA SER A 7 -43.18 -2.29 -8.97
C SER A 7 -42.01 -1.31 -8.88
N VAL A 8 -42.31 -0.02 -8.71
CA VAL A 8 -41.28 1.01 -8.53
C VAL A 8 -40.59 0.85 -7.16
N ALA A 9 -41.37 0.63 -6.11
CA ALA A 9 -40.81 0.42 -4.77
C ALA A 9 -39.92 -0.83 -4.69
N GLU A 10 -40.31 -1.92 -5.31
CA GLU A 10 -39.51 -3.14 -5.42
C GLU A 10 -38.23 -2.91 -6.20
N PHE A 11 -38.29 -2.19 -7.32
CA PHE A 11 -37.12 -1.85 -8.11
C PHE A 11 -36.12 -0.99 -7.31
N VAL A 12 -36.58 0.04 -6.61
CA VAL A 12 -35.75 0.89 -5.74
C VAL A 12 -35.09 0.06 -4.64
N LYS A 13 -35.83 -0.82 -3.98
CA LYS A 13 -35.30 -1.74 -2.97
C LYS A 13 -34.18 -2.63 -3.54
N ASN A 14 -34.40 -3.20 -4.72
CA ASN A 14 -33.38 -4.04 -5.38
C ASN A 14 -32.14 -3.26 -5.75
N LEU A 15 -32.25 -2.01 -6.19
CA LEU A 15 -31.12 -1.12 -6.44
C LEU A 15 -30.31 -0.84 -5.16
N GLN A 16 -31.01 -0.51 -4.06
CA GLN A 16 -30.33 -0.27 -2.77
C GLN A 16 -29.61 -1.52 -2.26
N MET A 17 -30.19 -2.69 -2.37
CA MET A 17 -29.54 -3.96 -2.01
C MET A 17 -28.32 -4.24 -2.87
N THR A 18 -28.39 -3.96 -4.17
CA THR A 18 -27.26 -4.12 -5.09
C THR A 18 -26.14 -3.15 -4.75
N GLN A 19 -26.47 -1.88 -4.47
CA GLN A 19 -25.50 -0.88 -4.02
C GLN A 19 -24.75 -1.35 -2.77
N GLN A 20 -25.47 -1.79 -1.73
CA GLN A 20 -24.85 -2.28 -0.49
C GLN A 20 -23.93 -3.49 -0.73
N LYS A 21 -24.33 -4.41 -1.61
CA LYS A 21 -23.48 -5.55 -2.00
C LYS A 21 -22.18 -5.08 -2.68
N VAL A 22 -22.28 -4.15 -3.63
CA VAL A 22 -21.14 -3.58 -4.34
C VAL A 22 -20.19 -2.89 -3.37
N GLU A 23 -20.71 -2.02 -2.49
CA GLU A 23 -19.90 -1.31 -1.47
C GLU A 23 -19.18 -2.28 -0.54
N THR A 24 -19.87 -3.32 -0.08
CA THR A 24 -19.26 -4.37 0.76
C THR A 24 -18.13 -5.11 0.03
N GLN A 25 -18.32 -5.47 -1.24
CA GLN A 25 -17.29 -6.13 -2.03
C GLN A 25 -16.11 -5.21 -2.33
N LEU A 26 -16.37 -3.92 -2.58
CA LEU A 26 -15.33 -2.91 -2.76
C LEU A 26 -14.49 -2.71 -1.50
N GLY A 27 -15.10 -2.63 -0.31
CA GLY A 27 -14.37 -2.56 0.96
C GLY A 27 -13.41 -3.73 1.15
N LYS A 28 -13.87 -4.97 0.87
CA LYS A 28 -13.02 -6.17 0.91
C LYS A 28 -11.89 -6.12 -0.12
N ALA A 29 -12.16 -5.63 -1.33
CA ALA A 29 -11.16 -5.52 -2.38
C ALA A 29 -10.12 -4.45 -2.06
N LEU A 30 -10.53 -3.33 -1.45
CA LEU A 30 -9.61 -2.29 -0.96
C LEU A 30 -8.68 -2.82 0.12
N ALA A 31 -9.19 -3.57 1.10
CA ALA A 31 -8.36 -4.19 2.12
C ALA A 31 -7.31 -5.13 1.51
N LYS A 32 -7.69 -5.97 0.55
CA LYS A 32 -6.77 -6.83 -0.19
C LYS A 32 -5.75 -6.03 -1.00
N SER A 33 -6.16 -4.94 -1.63
CA SER A 33 -5.30 -4.05 -2.40
C SER A 33 -4.24 -3.40 -1.50
N CYS A 34 -4.65 -2.87 -0.35
CA CYS A 34 -3.74 -2.29 0.63
C CYS A 34 -2.76 -3.33 1.19
N ALA A 35 -3.23 -4.53 1.51
CA ALA A 35 -2.38 -5.63 1.96
C ALA A 35 -1.38 -6.07 0.87
N THR A 36 -1.76 -6.01 -0.41
CA THR A 36 -0.86 -6.30 -1.53
C THR A 36 0.26 -5.27 -1.62
N ILE A 37 -0.06 -3.97 -1.53
CA ILE A 37 0.95 -2.90 -1.52
C ILE A 37 1.87 -3.05 -0.30
N GLN A 38 1.32 -3.26 0.89
CA GLN A 38 2.10 -3.45 2.11
C GLN A 38 3.11 -4.59 1.96
N ARG A 39 2.65 -5.74 1.48
CA ARG A 39 3.51 -6.90 1.23
C ARG A 39 4.62 -6.58 0.23
N GLU A 40 4.29 -5.96 -0.90
CA GLU A 40 5.25 -5.60 -1.93
C GLU A 40 6.33 -4.66 -1.39
N ILE A 41 5.96 -3.67 -0.55
CA ILE A 41 6.91 -2.79 0.13
C ILE A 41 7.84 -3.60 1.03
N GLN A 42 7.28 -4.47 1.86
CA GLN A 42 8.06 -5.24 2.83
C GLN A 42 9.01 -6.25 2.16
N GLU A 43 8.59 -6.84 1.03
CA GLU A 43 9.39 -7.74 0.20
C GLU A 43 10.50 -6.97 -0.52
N SER A 44 10.20 -5.83 -1.13
CA SER A 44 11.18 -5.01 -1.82
C SER A 44 12.30 -4.51 -0.90
N MET A 45 11.98 -4.21 0.37
CA MET A 45 13.00 -3.85 1.37
C MET A 45 13.87 -5.05 1.79
N ARG A 46 13.28 -6.25 1.86
CA ARG A 46 14.02 -7.48 2.20
C ARG A 46 14.98 -7.89 1.09
N ASP A 47 14.52 -7.81 -0.15
CA ASP A 47 15.19 -8.34 -1.33
C ASP A 47 15.97 -7.26 -2.09
N THR A 48 16.16 -6.09 -1.48
CA THR A 48 16.86 -4.96 -2.08
C THR A 48 18.35 -5.26 -2.29
N GLU A 49 18.91 -4.75 -3.37
CA GLU A 49 20.34 -4.83 -3.65
C GLU A 49 21.12 -3.94 -2.68
N ILE A 50 22.16 -4.50 -2.06
CA ILE A 50 23.00 -3.82 -1.09
C ILE A 50 24.33 -3.36 -1.67
N ASP A 51 24.85 -2.23 -1.19
CA ASP A 51 26.15 -1.69 -1.54
C ASP A 51 27.21 -2.27 -0.59
N ILE A 52 27.81 -3.38 -0.98
CA ILE A 52 28.85 -4.05 -0.18
C ILE A 52 30.15 -3.25 -0.05
N SER A 53 30.36 -2.25 -0.93
CA SER A 53 31.54 -1.37 -0.84
C SER A 53 31.46 -0.40 0.33
N LYS A 54 30.26 -0.21 0.89
CA LYS A 54 29.97 0.66 2.03
C LYS A 54 29.45 -0.17 3.19
N SER A 55 30.04 0.05 4.35
CA SER A 55 29.56 -0.57 5.58
C SER A 55 29.64 0.41 6.74
N TYR A 56 28.74 0.27 7.68
CA TYR A 56 28.78 1.01 8.93
C TYR A 56 28.29 0.16 10.09
N TYR A 57 28.84 0.42 11.27
CA TYR A 57 28.49 -0.27 12.52
C TYR A 57 27.63 0.65 13.36
N LYS A 58 26.33 0.38 13.44
CA LYS A 58 25.39 1.24 14.13
C LYS A 58 24.92 0.65 15.47
N HIS A 59 24.41 -0.57 15.42
CA HIS A 59 23.81 -1.22 16.59
C HIS A 59 24.69 -2.34 17.15
N ASN A 60 25.46 -3.00 16.30
CA ASN A 60 26.39 -4.05 16.70
C ASN A 60 27.72 -3.81 16.02
N LYS A 61 28.77 -3.59 16.83
CA LYS A 61 30.13 -3.33 16.32
C LYS A 61 30.76 -4.51 15.59
N ASN A 62 30.21 -5.70 15.77
CA ASN A 62 30.73 -6.93 15.17
C ASN A 62 30.03 -7.31 13.86
N ILE A 63 28.88 -6.69 13.57
CA ILE A 63 28.09 -6.99 12.36
C ILE A 63 27.92 -5.70 11.57
N PRO A 64 28.61 -5.57 10.42
CA PRO A 64 28.44 -4.40 9.57
C PRO A 64 27.06 -4.41 8.91
N HIS A 65 26.43 -3.25 8.86
CA HIS A 65 25.27 -3.02 8.02
C HIS A 65 25.70 -2.43 6.68
N HIS A 66 25.17 -2.97 5.60
CA HIS A 66 25.38 -2.46 4.24
C HIS A 66 24.13 -1.70 3.79
N PRO A 67 24.25 -0.44 3.33
CA PRO A 67 23.13 0.30 2.79
C PRO A 67 22.66 -0.31 1.47
N SER A 68 21.42 -0.09 1.09
CA SER A 68 20.96 -0.42 -0.27
C SER A 68 21.69 0.42 -1.31
N MET A 69 21.73 -0.06 -2.54
CA MET A 69 22.19 0.76 -3.68
C MET A 69 21.31 2.00 -3.83
N PRO A 70 21.85 3.13 -4.34
CA PRO A 70 21.06 4.30 -4.65
C PRO A 70 19.87 3.96 -5.55
N TYR A 71 18.72 4.61 -5.29
CA TYR A 71 17.46 4.42 -6.04
C TYR A 71 16.77 3.08 -5.82
N ASN A 72 17.35 2.17 -5.06
CA ASN A 72 16.70 0.95 -4.61
C ASN A 72 16.01 1.16 -3.24
N PRO A 73 14.99 0.37 -2.89
CA PRO A 73 14.37 0.41 -1.57
C PRO A 73 15.39 0.32 -0.44
N PRO A 74 15.12 0.91 0.74
CA PRO A 74 16.05 0.87 1.86
C PRO A 74 16.32 -0.57 2.32
N ALA A 75 17.59 -0.90 2.53
CA ALA A 75 17.97 -2.17 3.10
C ALA A 75 17.50 -2.29 4.56
N VAL A 76 17.14 -3.51 4.95
CA VAL A 76 16.71 -3.79 6.32
C VAL A 76 17.91 -3.79 7.26
N ASP A 77 17.92 -2.86 8.24
CA ASP A 77 18.86 -2.86 9.36
C ASP A 77 18.19 -3.55 10.57
N THR A 78 17.52 -2.81 11.43
CA THR A 78 16.77 -3.37 12.58
C THR A 78 15.40 -3.92 12.20
N GLY A 79 14.95 -3.66 10.99
CA GLY A 79 13.60 -3.97 10.51
C GLY A 79 12.52 -3.04 11.05
N THR A 80 12.87 -1.99 11.78
CA THR A 80 11.90 -1.06 12.37
C THR A 80 11.03 -0.41 11.32
N LEU A 81 11.61 0.19 10.27
CA LEU A 81 10.84 0.77 9.17
C LEU A 81 9.95 -0.27 8.47
N ARG A 82 10.50 -1.43 8.13
CA ARG A 82 9.76 -2.50 7.46
C ARG A 82 8.54 -2.96 8.29
N ARG A 83 8.70 -3.13 9.60
CA ARG A 83 7.62 -3.53 10.51
C ARG A 83 6.59 -2.42 10.74
N SER A 84 6.96 -1.16 10.54
CA SER A 84 6.06 -0.02 10.70
C SER A 84 5.12 0.19 9.52
N ILE A 85 5.36 -0.48 8.38
CA ILE A 85 4.47 -0.38 7.22
C ILE A 85 3.18 -1.09 7.54
N THR A 86 2.10 -0.34 7.50
CA THR A 86 0.74 -0.80 7.79
C THR A 86 -0.26 -0.19 6.81
N TYR A 87 -1.50 -0.63 6.90
CA TYR A 87 -2.59 -0.03 6.14
C TYR A 87 -3.84 0.12 7.01
N THR A 88 -4.72 1.00 6.57
CA THR A 88 -6.08 1.14 7.07
C THR A 88 -7.04 1.37 5.92
N VAL A 89 -8.31 1.03 6.11
CA VAL A 89 -9.37 1.22 5.11
C VAL A 89 -10.54 1.92 5.78
N ASP A 90 -10.98 3.01 5.17
CA ASP A 90 -12.26 3.62 5.47
C ASP A 90 -13.31 3.00 4.54
N GLU A 91 -14.15 2.13 5.10
CA GLU A 91 -15.18 1.43 4.34
C GLU A 91 -16.34 2.34 3.92
N LYS A 92 -16.54 3.47 4.62
CA LYS A 92 -17.60 4.44 4.29
C LYS A 92 -17.21 5.29 3.10
N GLU A 93 -16.00 5.81 3.13
CA GLU A 93 -15.46 6.64 2.05
C GLU A 93 -14.85 5.81 0.92
N LEU A 94 -14.74 4.49 1.09
CA LEU A 94 -14.08 3.57 0.16
C LEU A 94 -12.64 4.02 -0.17
N VAL A 95 -11.89 4.40 0.85
CA VAL A 95 -10.50 4.86 0.74
C VAL A 95 -9.56 3.96 1.54
N GLY A 96 -8.46 3.56 0.92
CA GLY A 96 -7.40 2.80 1.58
C GLY A 96 -6.12 3.62 1.73
N TYR A 97 -5.48 3.51 2.88
CA TYR A 97 -4.20 4.18 3.18
C TYR A 97 -3.14 3.14 3.49
N VAL A 98 -1.97 3.29 2.88
CA VAL A 98 -0.79 2.44 3.15
C VAL A 98 0.40 3.32 3.44
N GLY A 99 1.15 3.01 4.50
CA GLY A 99 2.31 3.82 4.86
C GLY A 99 2.99 3.34 6.14
N SER A 100 3.98 4.12 6.57
CA SER A 100 4.66 3.90 7.83
C SER A 100 3.96 4.64 8.97
N VAL A 101 3.78 3.97 10.10
CA VAL A 101 3.27 4.61 11.34
C VAL A 101 4.38 5.31 12.14
N ILE A 102 5.62 5.27 11.70
CA ILE A 102 6.72 6.01 12.33
C ILE A 102 6.76 7.42 11.75
N ASN A 103 6.36 8.39 12.55
CA ASN A 103 6.28 9.79 12.13
C ASN A 103 7.39 10.66 12.73
N ASP A 104 8.10 10.22 13.77
CA ASP A 104 9.15 10.97 14.43
C ASP A 104 10.35 10.07 14.75
N PRO A 105 11.48 10.30 14.10
CA PRO A 105 11.64 11.10 12.90
C PRO A 105 11.04 10.42 11.66
N PRO A 106 10.60 11.19 10.65
CA PRO A 106 9.89 10.65 9.48
C PRO A 106 10.84 9.99 8.47
N TYR A 107 11.58 8.98 8.90
CA TYR A 107 12.59 8.30 8.07
C TYR A 107 12.05 7.81 6.73
N GLY A 108 10.85 7.25 6.73
CA GLY A 108 10.25 6.72 5.51
C GLY A 108 10.07 7.80 4.45
N LEU A 109 9.67 8.99 4.85
CA LEU A 109 9.48 10.13 3.95
C LEU A 109 10.83 10.64 3.38
N TYR A 110 11.85 10.73 4.23
CA TYR A 110 13.19 11.16 3.79
C TYR A 110 13.83 10.18 2.81
N LEU A 111 13.54 8.90 2.95
CA LEU A 111 14.06 7.89 2.04
C LEU A 111 13.34 7.88 0.70
N GLU A 112 12.03 8.12 0.70
CA GLU A 112 11.20 8.11 -0.51
C GLU A 112 11.52 9.25 -1.47
N LYS A 113 11.76 10.46 -0.95
CA LYS A 113 11.88 11.67 -1.77
C LYS A 113 13.33 12.12 -1.94
N ALA A 114 13.74 12.29 -3.19
CA ALA A 114 15.02 12.92 -3.53
C ALA A 114 15.19 14.33 -2.94
N GLU A 115 14.07 15.07 -2.84
CA GLU A 115 14.03 16.45 -2.34
C GLU A 115 14.35 16.56 -0.84
N TYR A 116 14.12 15.50 -0.09
CA TYR A 116 14.48 15.42 1.34
C TYR A 116 15.85 14.78 1.57
N GLY A 117 16.46 14.25 0.51
CA GLY A 117 17.83 13.78 0.58
C GLY A 117 18.73 14.97 0.92
N SER A 118 19.47 14.88 2.02
CA SER A 118 20.63 15.75 2.19
C SER A 118 21.50 15.58 0.94
N SER A 119 22.28 16.59 0.56
CA SER A 119 23.27 16.49 -0.53
C SER A 119 24.21 15.25 -0.44
N ARG A 120 24.14 14.51 0.66
CA ARG A 120 24.98 13.36 1.00
C ARG A 120 24.31 12.00 0.73
N MET A 121 22.97 11.92 0.58
CA MET A 121 22.28 10.64 0.38
C MET A 121 21.35 10.71 -0.82
N LYS A 122 21.51 9.74 -1.72
CA LYS A 122 20.59 9.55 -2.85
C LYS A 122 19.26 8.95 -2.36
N PRO A 123 18.14 9.23 -3.06
CA PRO A 123 16.83 8.69 -2.69
C PRO A 123 16.82 7.17 -2.69
N ARG A 124 15.95 6.62 -1.85
CA ARG A 124 15.69 5.19 -1.71
C ARG A 124 14.19 4.96 -1.71
N PRO A 125 13.53 5.06 -2.88
CA PRO A 125 12.08 4.98 -2.99
C PRO A 125 11.60 3.57 -2.62
N TRP A 126 10.54 3.49 -1.86
CA TRP A 126 9.96 2.23 -1.40
C TRP A 126 8.44 2.17 -1.58
N LEU A 127 7.74 3.31 -1.50
CA LEU A 127 6.29 3.37 -1.63
C LEU A 127 5.85 3.42 -3.09
N LYS A 128 6.39 4.37 -3.85
CA LYS A 128 6.00 4.59 -5.26
C LYS A 128 6.25 3.36 -6.14
N PRO A 129 7.45 2.74 -6.15
CA PRO A 129 7.69 1.56 -6.99
C PRO A 129 6.80 0.37 -6.63
N ALA A 130 6.56 0.13 -5.34
CA ALA A 130 5.69 -0.95 -4.88
C ALA A 130 4.23 -0.72 -5.29
N THR A 131 3.76 0.53 -5.23
CA THR A 131 2.42 0.90 -5.67
C THR A 131 2.26 0.70 -7.18
N GLU A 132 3.22 1.17 -7.97
CA GLU A 132 3.22 1.01 -9.43
C GLU A 132 3.21 -0.46 -9.85
N LYS A 133 4.04 -1.29 -9.21
CA LYS A 133 4.09 -2.74 -9.44
C LYS A 133 2.77 -3.45 -9.09
N SER A 134 2.07 -2.97 -8.07
CA SER A 134 0.81 -3.56 -7.60
C SER A 134 -0.41 -3.10 -8.41
N LEU A 135 -0.29 -2.08 -9.26
CA LEU A 135 -1.42 -1.38 -9.87
C LEU A 135 -2.35 -2.28 -10.68
N GLU A 136 -1.81 -3.18 -11.52
CA GLU A 136 -2.65 -4.08 -12.32
C GLU A 136 -3.40 -5.09 -11.44
N THR A 137 -2.77 -5.64 -10.42
CA THR A 137 -3.42 -6.53 -9.46
C THR A 137 -4.56 -5.81 -8.74
N ILE A 138 -4.36 -4.56 -8.35
CA ILE A 138 -5.38 -3.74 -7.69
C ILE A 138 -6.56 -3.49 -8.62
N LYS A 139 -6.31 -3.13 -9.87
CA LYS A 139 -7.36 -2.95 -10.88
C LYS A 139 -8.22 -4.20 -11.04
N GLU A 140 -7.60 -5.37 -11.12
CA GLU A 140 -8.33 -6.64 -11.27
C GLU A 140 -9.14 -6.98 -10.00
N LEU A 141 -8.61 -6.73 -8.81
CA LEU A 141 -9.35 -6.91 -7.55
C LEU A 141 -10.60 -6.02 -7.50
N LEU A 142 -10.47 -4.74 -7.86
CA LEU A 142 -11.60 -3.80 -7.86
C LEU A 142 -12.64 -4.14 -8.93
N LYS A 143 -12.22 -4.48 -10.15
CA LYS A 143 -13.12 -4.95 -11.22
C LYS A 143 -13.89 -6.21 -10.80
N GLY A 144 -13.17 -7.17 -10.16
CA GLY A 144 -13.77 -8.39 -9.64
C GLY A 144 -14.81 -8.12 -8.57
N ALA A 145 -14.55 -7.17 -7.67
CA ALA A 145 -15.45 -6.77 -6.61
C ALA A 145 -16.77 -6.18 -7.15
N VAL A 146 -16.69 -5.28 -8.13
CA VAL A 146 -17.88 -4.71 -8.79
C VAL A 146 -18.70 -5.82 -9.46
N LYS A 147 -18.08 -6.70 -10.24
CA LYS A 147 -18.75 -7.82 -10.88
C LYS A 147 -19.44 -8.76 -9.88
N ALA A 148 -18.82 -9.01 -8.73
CA ALA A 148 -19.38 -9.85 -7.69
C ALA A 148 -20.56 -9.19 -6.95
N GLY A 149 -20.54 -7.87 -6.81
CA GLY A 149 -21.63 -7.13 -6.16
C GLY A 149 -22.88 -6.95 -7.01
N ILE A 150 -22.76 -7.02 -8.35
CA ILE A 150 -23.88 -6.87 -9.29
C ILE A 150 -24.62 -8.22 -9.49
N LYS A 151 -24.00 -9.34 -9.19
CA LYS A 151 -24.62 -10.67 -9.20
C LYS A 151 -25.50 -10.88 -7.96
#